data_9ded73bfaded9a38054f570669abb668
#
_entry.id   9ded73bfaded9a38054f570669abb668
#
_cell.length_a   1.000
_cell.length_b   1.000
_cell.length_c   1.000
_cell.angle_alpha   90.00
_cell.angle_beta   90.00
_cell.angle_gamma   90.00
#
_symmetry.space_group_name_H-M   'P 1'
#
loop_
_entity.id
_entity.type
_entity.pdbx_description
1 polymer ?
#
loop_
_entity_poly.entity_id
_entity_poly.type
_entity_poly.pdbx_seq_one_letter_code
_entity_poly.pdbx_strand_id
1 'polypeptide(L)'
;MADRKSSVTTKWETVKLAFYRMATFVLAVVLAALTFGHMTSSWLAYGIYVFLIVAISHSLGWASTISVNAVIGTHFLMTRDFSPDFIRNELLLVLIGVVIATILNLFYDYEGQKQDLIRYMRETENQLQMLLCGLAAYLHNKDMEINIWDRIIAFESRLHEFIKAAYDYQDNTFHSHPGYYIDYFEMRLAQLQVLHNLHYEIKKIRMMPKQALVIADYMMYMADYIVEMNIPDQQIKKLEEISEKMKTEELPKTREEFEGRALLYHILMDLEEFLVYKKRFVNELDEKKLSIYWKQEMGQQDNVNESQN
;
A
#
# COMPACT_ATOMS: atom_id res chain seq x y z
N MET A 1 -2.99 4.06 -19.80
CA MET A 1 -2.38 5.20 -19.09
C MET A 1 -1.05 4.73 -18.53
N ALA A 2 0.05 5.31 -18.96
CA ALA A 2 1.38 4.74 -18.79
C ALA A 2 1.80 4.71 -17.32
N ASP A 3 2.19 3.53 -16.90
CA ASP A 3 2.81 3.21 -15.62
C ASP A 3 4.08 4.06 -15.44
N ARG A 4 3.95 5.19 -14.75
CA ARG A 4 5.10 5.99 -14.35
C ARG A 4 5.73 5.24 -13.15
N LYS A 5 6.48 4.15 -13.45
CA LYS A 5 7.36 3.54 -12.47
C LYS A 5 8.19 4.68 -11.85
N SER A 6 8.05 4.88 -10.55
CA SER A 6 8.95 5.74 -9.81
C SER A 6 10.37 5.21 -10.06
N SER A 7 11.20 6.02 -10.71
CA SER A 7 12.57 5.64 -11.11
C SER A 7 13.55 5.63 -9.92
N VAL A 8 13.03 5.78 -8.70
CA VAL A 8 13.82 5.82 -7.47
C VAL A 8 13.83 4.41 -6.88
N THR A 9 15.00 3.77 -6.89
CA THR A 9 15.21 2.49 -6.21
C THR A 9 15.13 2.69 -4.70
N THR A 10 14.39 1.82 -4.00
CA THR A 10 14.30 1.86 -2.54
C THR A 10 15.66 1.60 -1.89
N LYS A 11 15.84 2.00 -0.62
CA LYS A 11 17.09 1.76 0.12
C LYS A 11 17.45 0.27 0.15
N TRP A 12 16.45 -0.59 0.33
CA TRP A 12 16.65 -2.03 0.36
C TRP A 12 17.00 -2.60 -1.02
N GLU A 13 16.36 -2.10 -2.07
CA GLU A 13 16.72 -2.44 -3.46
C GLU A 13 18.13 -1.99 -3.80
N THR A 14 18.58 -0.83 -3.30
CA THR A 14 19.95 -0.35 -3.51
C THR A 14 20.97 -1.30 -2.88
N VAL A 15 20.73 -1.80 -1.67
CA VAL A 15 21.59 -2.80 -1.04
C VAL A 15 21.61 -4.12 -1.80
N LYS A 16 20.45 -4.61 -2.24
CA LYS A 16 20.33 -5.80 -3.11
C LYS A 16 21.07 -5.60 -4.43
N LEU A 17 20.91 -4.43 -5.05
CA LEU A 17 21.57 -4.09 -6.31
C LEU A 17 23.09 -4.01 -6.15
N ALA A 18 23.59 -3.48 -5.04
CA ALA A 18 25.00 -3.49 -4.70
C ALA A 18 25.57 -4.93 -4.67
N PHE A 19 24.85 -5.83 -3.99
CA PHE A 19 25.24 -7.24 -3.95
C PHE A 19 25.21 -7.89 -5.35
N TYR A 20 24.16 -7.64 -6.13
CA TYR A 20 24.08 -8.16 -7.50
C TYR A 20 25.19 -7.64 -8.40
N ARG A 21 25.57 -6.36 -8.27
CA ARG A 21 26.70 -5.79 -9.02
C ARG A 21 28.02 -6.45 -8.68
N MET A 22 28.25 -6.79 -7.42
CA MET A 22 29.46 -7.52 -7.01
C MET A 22 29.47 -8.97 -7.54
N ALA A 23 28.34 -9.67 -7.44
CA ALA A 23 28.23 -11.03 -7.95
C ALA A 23 28.40 -11.10 -9.48
N THR A 24 27.75 -10.18 -10.20
CA THR A 24 27.84 -10.13 -11.66
C THR A 24 29.20 -9.62 -12.16
N PHE A 25 29.95 -8.83 -11.38
CA PHE A 25 31.33 -8.49 -11.67
C PHE A 25 32.20 -9.74 -11.73
N VAL A 26 32.12 -10.62 -10.74
CA VAL A 26 32.86 -11.89 -10.74
C VAL A 26 32.50 -12.73 -11.97
N LEU A 27 31.23 -12.83 -12.30
CA LEU A 27 30.77 -13.51 -13.51
C LEU A 27 31.34 -12.88 -14.79
N ALA A 28 31.35 -11.54 -14.87
CA ALA A 28 31.87 -10.80 -15.99
C ALA A 28 33.38 -11.07 -16.21
N VAL A 29 34.18 -11.09 -15.14
CA VAL A 29 35.62 -11.41 -15.20
C VAL A 29 35.84 -12.83 -15.72
N VAL A 30 35.09 -13.81 -15.21
CA VAL A 30 35.20 -15.21 -15.67
C VAL A 30 34.85 -15.34 -17.14
N LEU A 31 33.72 -14.77 -17.56
CA LEU A 31 33.29 -14.82 -18.96
C LEU A 31 34.25 -14.07 -19.89
N ALA A 32 34.79 -12.92 -19.46
CA ALA A 32 35.80 -12.19 -20.22
C ALA A 32 37.08 -13.02 -20.39
N ALA A 33 37.56 -13.67 -19.33
CA ALA A 33 38.73 -14.53 -19.43
C ALA A 33 38.53 -15.72 -20.38
N LEU A 34 37.35 -16.36 -20.32
CA LEU A 34 37.00 -17.48 -21.22
C LEU A 34 36.85 -17.06 -22.68
N THR A 35 36.26 -15.90 -22.94
CA THR A 35 36.01 -15.44 -24.32
C THR A 35 37.24 -14.76 -24.93
N PHE A 36 37.82 -13.76 -24.26
CA PHE A 36 38.92 -12.96 -24.80
C PHE A 36 40.28 -13.66 -24.70
N GLY A 37 40.44 -14.60 -23.75
CA GLY A 37 41.63 -15.40 -23.62
C GLY A 37 41.80 -16.48 -24.68
N HIS A 38 40.69 -16.99 -25.24
CA HIS A 38 40.71 -18.11 -26.19
C HIS A 38 40.38 -17.76 -27.62
N MET A 39 39.80 -16.56 -27.88
CA MET A 39 39.36 -16.17 -29.20
C MET A 39 40.26 -15.07 -29.80
N THR A 40 40.66 -15.28 -31.03
CA THR A 40 41.50 -14.32 -31.78
C THR A 40 40.68 -13.15 -32.35
N SER A 41 39.43 -13.42 -32.72
CA SER A 41 38.53 -12.38 -33.25
C SER A 41 37.89 -11.57 -32.16
N SER A 42 38.28 -10.30 -31.97
CA SER A 42 37.72 -9.40 -30.94
C SER A 42 36.22 -9.17 -31.09
N TRP A 43 35.71 -9.09 -32.32
CA TRP A 43 34.28 -8.92 -32.58
C TRP A 43 33.44 -10.09 -32.10
N LEU A 44 33.88 -11.29 -32.49
CA LEU A 44 33.15 -12.51 -32.14
C LEU A 44 33.22 -12.77 -30.63
N ALA A 45 34.40 -12.57 -30.03
CA ALA A 45 34.62 -12.73 -28.61
C ALA A 45 33.72 -11.80 -27.78
N TYR A 46 33.61 -10.53 -28.17
CA TYR A 46 32.75 -9.56 -27.47
C TYR A 46 31.26 -9.87 -27.69
N GLY A 47 30.86 -10.28 -28.87
CA GLY A 47 29.47 -10.67 -29.17
C GLY A 47 29.02 -11.86 -28.30
N ILE A 48 29.88 -12.90 -28.15
CA ILE A 48 29.63 -14.04 -27.30
C ILE A 48 29.60 -13.64 -25.81
N TYR A 49 30.54 -12.80 -25.38
CA TYR A 49 30.58 -12.29 -24.01
C TYR A 49 29.27 -11.56 -23.65
N VAL A 50 28.84 -10.59 -24.48
CA VAL A 50 27.61 -9.81 -24.24
C VAL A 50 26.39 -10.74 -24.25
N PHE A 51 26.32 -11.67 -25.21
CA PHE A 51 25.23 -12.64 -25.27
C PHE A 51 25.14 -13.46 -23.97
N LEU A 52 26.25 -13.98 -23.47
CA LEU A 52 26.29 -14.77 -22.23
C LEU A 52 25.92 -13.93 -21.01
N ILE A 53 26.47 -12.70 -20.88
CA ILE A 53 26.13 -11.79 -19.78
C ILE A 53 24.64 -11.47 -19.76
N VAL A 54 24.05 -11.15 -20.92
CA VAL A 54 22.61 -10.86 -21.03
C VAL A 54 21.78 -12.09 -20.69
N ALA A 55 22.09 -13.25 -21.27
CA ALA A 55 21.34 -14.48 -21.03
C ALA A 55 21.36 -14.91 -19.56
N ILE A 56 22.54 -14.90 -18.92
CA ILE A 56 22.69 -15.30 -17.53
C ILE A 56 22.08 -14.24 -16.59
N SER A 57 22.34 -12.95 -16.79
CA SER A 57 21.78 -11.90 -15.94
C SER A 57 20.26 -11.82 -16.04
N HIS A 58 19.70 -12.08 -17.22
CA HIS A 58 18.25 -12.12 -17.39
C HIS A 58 17.62 -13.33 -16.69
N SER A 59 18.22 -14.52 -16.82
CA SER A 59 17.72 -15.74 -16.16
C SER A 59 17.81 -15.67 -14.63
N LEU A 60 18.75 -14.93 -14.07
CA LEU A 60 18.91 -14.72 -12.64
C LEU A 60 18.11 -13.52 -12.09
N GLY A 61 17.41 -12.78 -12.94
CA GLY A 61 16.68 -11.56 -12.52
C GLY A 61 17.58 -10.36 -12.25
N TRP A 62 18.84 -10.35 -12.73
CA TRP A 62 19.84 -9.29 -12.50
C TRP A 62 19.99 -8.36 -13.69
N ALA A 63 18.92 -8.14 -14.44
CA ALA A 63 18.92 -7.35 -15.69
C ALA A 63 19.48 -5.90 -15.49
N SER A 64 19.31 -5.32 -14.30
CA SER A 64 19.82 -3.98 -13.95
C SER A 64 21.36 -3.87 -13.94
N THR A 65 22.08 -4.99 -13.97
CA THR A 65 23.56 -5.01 -13.95
C THR A 65 24.18 -5.14 -15.36
N ILE A 66 23.39 -5.42 -16.38
CA ILE A 66 23.87 -5.75 -17.74
C ILE A 66 24.69 -4.62 -18.34
N SER A 67 24.23 -3.37 -18.23
CA SER A 67 24.93 -2.22 -18.83
C SER A 67 26.33 -2.00 -18.24
N VAL A 68 26.46 -2.11 -16.93
CA VAL A 68 27.76 -1.96 -16.23
C VAL A 68 28.72 -3.07 -16.65
N ASN A 69 28.23 -4.31 -16.70
CA ASN A 69 29.06 -5.46 -17.07
C ASN A 69 29.47 -5.44 -18.56
N ALA A 70 28.63 -4.90 -19.43
CA ALA A 70 29.01 -4.69 -20.83
C ALA A 70 30.18 -3.70 -20.95
N VAL A 71 30.18 -2.60 -20.16
CA VAL A 71 31.28 -1.64 -20.13
C VAL A 71 32.56 -2.29 -19.55
N ILE A 72 32.47 -3.04 -18.46
CA ILE A 72 33.59 -3.79 -17.90
C ILE A 72 34.18 -4.74 -18.93
N GLY A 73 33.33 -5.44 -19.70
CA GLY A 73 33.77 -6.29 -20.80
C GLY A 73 34.59 -5.55 -21.86
N THR A 74 34.31 -4.28 -22.13
CA THR A 74 35.13 -3.49 -23.09
C THR A 74 36.53 -3.21 -22.54
N HIS A 75 36.69 -2.97 -21.23
CA HIS A 75 38.01 -2.77 -20.62
C HIS A 75 38.88 -4.03 -20.75
N PHE A 76 38.33 -5.20 -20.42
CA PHE A 76 39.04 -6.47 -20.59
C PHE A 76 39.32 -6.80 -22.09
N LEU A 77 38.41 -6.43 -22.99
CA LEU A 77 38.63 -6.62 -24.40
C LEU A 77 39.81 -5.79 -24.94
N MET A 78 39.90 -4.53 -24.47
CA MET A 78 40.93 -3.58 -24.95
C MET A 78 42.32 -3.90 -24.43
N THR A 79 42.40 -4.29 -23.15
CA THR A 79 43.71 -4.57 -22.48
C THR A 79 44.15 -6.01 -22.66
N ARG A 80 43.21 -6.95 -22.72
CA ARG A 80 43.45 -8.41 -22.64
C ARG A 80 44.31 -8.80 -21.43
N ASP A 81 44.31 -7.96 -20.42
CA ASP A 81 45.04 -8.18 -19.17
C ASP A 81 44.11 -8.76 -18.10
N PHE A 82 44.42 -9.96 -17.63
CA PHE A 82 43.74 -10.66 -16.55
C PHE A 82 44.61 -10.79 -15.30
N SER A 83 45.61 -9.92 -15.16
CA SER A 83 46.45 -9.91 -13.98
C SER A 83 45.59 -9.56 -12.72
N PRO A 84 45.99 -10.09 -11.55
CA PRO A 84 45.31 -9.76 -10.30
C PRO A 84 45.24 -8.26 -10.01
N ASP A 85 46.26 -7.51 -10.42
CA ASP A 85 46.31 -6.06 -10.23
C ASP A 85 45.28 -5.32 -11.12
N PHE A 86 45.13 -5.74 -12.36
CA PHE A 86 44.08 -5.17 -13.25
C PHE A 86 42.67 -5.49 -12.76
N ILE A 87 42.42 -6.77 -12.40
CA ILE A 87 41.12 -7.19 -11.86
C ILE A 87 40.78 -6.42 -10.56
N ARG A 88 41.79 -6.21 -9.67
CA ARG A 88 41.61 -5.42 -8.45
C ARG A 88 41.24 -3.96 -8.76
N ASN A 89 41.85 -3.35 -9.77
CA ASN A 89 41.54 -1.99 -10.18
C ASN A 89 40.11 -1.86 -10.71
N GLU A 90 39.66 -2.77 -11.58
CA GLU A 90 38.29 -2.82 -12.07
C GLU A 90 37.26 -3.06 -10.96
N LEU A 91 37.59 -3.93 -9.98
CA LEU A 91 36.78 -4.15 -8.80
C LEU A 91 36.63 -2.86 -7.96
N LEU A 92 37.72 -2.13 -7.77
CA LEU A 92 37.72 -0.85 -7.04
C LEU A 92 36.84 0.19 -7.74
N LEU A 93 36.86 0.27 -9.07
CA LEU A 93 35.99 1.18 -9.83
C LEU A 93 34.49 0.85 -9.62
N VAL A 94 34.13 -0.43 -9.68
CA VAL A 94 32.76 -0.87 -9.39
C VAL A 94 32.38 -0.55 -7.96
N LEU A 95 33.27 -0.83 -6.99
CA LEU A 95 33.03 -0.55 -5.57
C LEU A 95 32.80 0.95 -5.32
N ILE A 96 33.64 1.82 -5.87
CA ILE A 96 33.48 3.27 -5.76
C ILE A 96 32.13 3.70 -6.32
N GLY A 97 31.72 3.20 -7.50
CA GLY A 97 30.43 3.50 -8.10
C GLY A 97 29.26 3.04 -7.24
N VAL A 98 29.35 1.85 -6.64
CA VAL A 98 28.35 1.31 -5.70
C VAL A 98 28.27 2.15 -4.44
N VAL A 99 29.42 2.52 -3.84
CA VAL A 99 29.47 3.35 -2.62
C VAL A 99 28.84 4.73 -2.87
N ILE A 100 29.22 5.40 -3.95
CA ILE A 100 28.65 6.71 -4.29
C ILE A 100 27.12 6.61 -4.51
N ALA A 101 26.65 5.62 -5.27
CA ALA A 101 25.24 5.42 -5.50
C ALA A 101 24.46 5.14 -4.20
N THR A 102 25.06 4.34 -3.29
CA THR A 102 24.47 4.04 -1.98
C THR A 102 24.41 5.28 -1.10
N ILE A 103 25.49 6.06 -1.04
CA ILE A 103 25.54 7.32 -0.28
C ILE A 103 24.47 8.28 -0.79
N LEU A 104 24.39 8.53 -2.09
CA LEU A 104 23.37 9.42 -2.67
C LEU A 104 21.96 8.97 -2.36
N ASN A 105 21.69 7.66 -2.39
CA ASN A 105 20.37 7.12 -2.07
C ASN A 105 20.07 7.19 -0.54
N LEU A 106 21.06 7.08 0.33
CA LEU A 106 20.89 7.22 1.78
C LEU A 106 20.54 8.66 2.19
N PHE A 107 21.08 9.65 1.48
CA PHE A 107 20.78 11.08 1.73
C PHE A 107 19.49 11.57 1.08
N TYR A 108 18.79 10.71 0.33
CA TYR A 108 17.48 11.08 -0.21
C TYR A 108 16.46 11.21 0.93
N ASP A 109 15.84 12.39 1.03
CA ASP A 109 14.90 12.73 2.10
C ASP A 109 13.55 12.01 1.91
N TYR A 110 13.14 11.24 2.92
CA TYR A 110 11.88 10.50 2.95
C TYR A 110 10.80 11.13 3.85
N GLU A 111 11.09 12.28 4.46
CA GLU A 111 10.12 13.03 5.27
C GLU A 111 8.87 13.40 4.43
N GLY A 112 9.06 13.77 3.17
CA GLY A 112 7.98 14.04 2.23
C GLY A 112 7.05 12.84 2.00
N GLN A 113 7.60 11.61 1.92
CA GLN A 113 6.79 10.40 1.74
C GLN A 113 5.89 10.12 2.95
N LYS A 114 6.39 10.36 4.18
CA LYS A 114 5.59 10.22 5.40
C LYS A 114 4.43 11.21 5.42
N GLN A 115 4.67 12.46 5.05
CA GLN A 115 3.62 13.48 4.96
C GLN A 115 2.56 13.12 3.91
N ASP A 116 2.98 12.56 2.77
CA ASP A 116 2.06 12.07 1.76
C ASP A 116 1.19 10.93 2.29
N LEU A 117 1.75 9.97 3.04
CA LEU A 117 0.98 8.88 3.65
C LEU A 117 -0.05 9.40 4.65
N ILE A 118 0.31 10.38 5.50
CA ILE A 118 -0.64 11.00 6.43
C ILE A 118 -1.76 11.70 5.65
N ARG A 119 -1.45 12.42 4.57
CA ARG A 119 -2.46 13.03 3.71
C ARG A 119 -3.38 11.98 3.08
N TYR A 120 -2.84 10.85 2.61
CA TYR A 120 -3.63 9.72 2.08
C TYR A 120 -4.53 9.08 3.13
N MET A 121 -4.09 9.01 4.39
CA MET A 121 -4.93 8.55 5.50
C MET A 121 -6.14 9.47 5.70
N ARG A 122 -5.94 10.79 5.72
CA ARG A 122 -7.04 11.78 5.84
C ARG A 122 -7.98 11.74 4.62
N GLU A 123 -7.43 11.61 3.41
CA GLU A 123 -8.22 11.41 2.20
C GLU A 123 -9.07 10.14 2.30
N THR A 124 -8.51 9.04 2.80
CA THR A 124 -9.19 7.76 2.99
C THR A 124 -10.34 7.88 3.98
N GLU A 125 -10.13 8.54 5.13
CA GLU A 125 -11.17 8.80 6.12
C GLU A 125 -12.33 9.58 5.52
N ASN A 126 -12.04 10.69 4.87
CA ASN A 126 -13.04 11.53 4.23
C ASN A 126 -13.84 10.77 3.15
N GLN A 127 -13.19 9.95 2.34
CA GLN A 127 -13.88 9.16 1.30
C GLN A 127 -14.80 8.10 1.91
N LEU A 128 -14.35 7.36 2.93
CA LEU A 128 -15.17 6.38 3.62
C LEU A 128 -16.37 7.03 4.33
N GLN A 129 -16.17 8.19 4.98
CA GLN A 129 -17.25 8.98 5.59
C GLN A 129 -18.29 9.36 4.54
N MET A 130 -17.86 9.94 3.41
CA MET A 130 -18.76 10.34 2.32
C MET A 130 -19.50 9.16 1.71
N LEU A 131 -18.85 8.00 1.55
CA LEU A 131 -19.48 6.78 1.03
C LEU A 131 -20.54 6.26 2.00
N LEU A 132 -20.21 6.20 3.29
CA LEU A 132 -21.14 5.73 4.32
C LEU A 132 -22.34 6.67 4.46
N CYS A 133 -22.13 7.99 4.47
CA CYS A 133 -23.21 8.97 4.45
C CYS A 133 -24.07 8.87 3.19
N GLY A 134 -23.47 8.62 2.03
CA GLY A 134 -24.19 8.41 0.78
C GLY A 134 -25.06 7.15 0.81
N LEU A 135 -24.56 6.04 1.36
CA LEU A 135 -25.32 4.81 1.58
C LEU A 135 -26.46 5.01 2.58
N ALA A 136 -26.21 5.75 3.67
CA ALA A 136 -27.24 6.12 4.65
C ALA A 136 -28.36 6.96 4.01
N ALA A 137 -28.00 7.97 3.22
CA ALA A 137 -28.97 8.80 2.49
C ALA A 137 -29.80 7.97 1.50
N TYR A 138 -29.17 7.04 0.78
CA TYR A 138 -29.85 6.12 -0.13
C TYR A 138 -30.79 5.14 0.62
N LEU A 139 -30.39 4.67 1.80
CA LEU A 139 -31.23 3.85 2.66
C LEU A 139 -32.43 4.64 3.22
N HIS A 140 -32.23 5.94 3.49
CA HIS A 140 -33.31 6.83 3.95
C HIS A 140 -34.29 7.18 2.83
N ASN A 141 -33.80 7.46 1.61
CA ASN A 141 -34.61 7.82 0.45
C ASN A 141 -33.99 7.25 -0.84
N LYS A 142 -34.62 6.22 -1.39
CA LYS A 142 -34.20 5.54 -2.63
C LYS A 142 -34.25 6.38 -3.90
N ASP A 143 -34.98 7.49 -3.88
CA ASP A 143 -35.12 8.37 -5.06
C ASP A 143 -33.85 9.23 -5.29
N MET A 144 -32.87 9.19 -4.38
CA MET A 144 -31.60 9.85 -4.58
C MET A 144 -30.71 9.03 -5.53
N GLU A 145 -30.61 9.47 -6.78
CA GLU A 145 -29.60 8.97 -7.73
C GLU A 145 -28.19 9.41 -7.29
N ILE A 146 -27.60 8.68 -6.36
CA ILE A 146 -26.20 8.87 -6.01
C ILE A 146 -25.40 7.76 -6.69
N ASN A 147 -24.47 8.13 -7.58
CA ASN A 147 -23.59 7.16 -8.22
C ASN A 147 -22.50 6.69 -7.24
N ILE A 148 -22.94 5.97 -6.18
CA ILE A 148 -22.06 5.44 -5.13
C ILE A 148 -21.15 4.37 -5.69
N TRP A 149 -21.64 3.58 -6.66
CA TRP A 149 -20.90 2.47 -7.25
C TRP A 149 -19.59 2.93 -7.90
N ASP A 150 -19.65 3.88 -8.82
CA ASP A 150 -18.46 4.36 -9.51
C ASP A 150 -17.45 4.99 -8.53
N ARG A 151 -17.96 5.61 -7.46
CA ARG A 151 -17.12 6.17 -6.41
C ARG A 151 -16.41 5.09 -5.60
N ILE A 152 -17.08 3.98 -5.27
CA ILE A 152 -16.46 2.84 -4.57
C ILE A 152 -15.33 2.26 -5.43
N ILE A 153 -15.59 1.97 -6.71
CA ILE A 153 -14.60 1.39 -7.63
C ILE A 153 -13.40 2.32 -7.84
N ALA A 154 -13.66 3.61 -8.05
CA ALA A 154 -12.58 4.59 -8.20
C ALA A 154 -11.72 4.70 -6.93
N PHE A 155 -12.35 4.64 -5.77
CA PHE A 155 -11.65 4.74 -4.49
C PHE A 155 -10.88 3.45 -4.16
N GLU A 156 -11.40 2.28 -4.51
CA GLU A 156 -10.68 1.00 -4.37
C GLU A 156 -9.34 1.03 -5.12
N SER A 157 -9.37 1.48 -6.39
CA SER A 157 -8.14 1.66 -7.18
C SER A 157 -7.15 2.61 -6.51
N ARG A 158 -7.65 3.70 -5.92
CA ARG A 158 -6.83 4.68 -5.22
C ARG A 158 -6.22 4.15 -3.92
N LEU A 159 -6.98 3.34 -3.16
CA LEU A 159 -6.46 2.67 -1.97
C LEU A 159 -5.32 1.70 -2.30
N HIS A 160 -5.38 0.99 -3.42
CA HIS A 160 -4.27 0.17 -3.87
C HIS A 160 -3.01 1.00 -4.19
N GLU A 161 -3.16 2.22 -4.73
CA GLU A 161 -2.04 3.14 -4.91
C GLU A 161 -1.45 3.57 -3.56
N PHE A 162 -2.29 3.83 -2.55
CA PHE A 162 -1.83 4.20 -1.20
C PHE A 162 -1.12 3.04 -0.49
N ILE A 163 -1.63 1.81 -0.62
CA ILE A 163 -0.96 0.61 -0.11
C ILE A 163 0.42 0.46 -0.75
N LYS A 164 0.52 0.63 -2.07
CA LYS A 164 1.81 0.60 -2.76
C LYS A 164 2.77 1.68 -2.23
N ALA A 165 2.29 2.90 -2.04
CA ALA A 165 3.10 3.99 -1.48
C ALA A 165 3.56 3.67 -0.04
N ALA A 166 2.74 2.97 0.75
CA ALA A 166 3.11 2.53 2.10
C ALA A 166 4.21 1.45 2.08
N TYR A 167 4.15 0.49 1.13
CA TYR A 167 5.24 -0.47 0.91
C TYR A 167 6.52 0.22 0.44
N ASP A 168 6.43 1.16 -0.51
CA ASP A 168 7.57 1.93 -0.98
C ASP A 168 8.22 2.72 0.18
N TYR A 169 7.43 3.27 1.10
CA TYR A 169 7.91 3.94 2.31
C TYR A 169 8.59 2.95 3.26
N GLN A 170 8.01 1.76 3.48
CA GLN A 170 8.59 0.72 4.32
C GLN A 170 9.97 0.30 3.82
N ASP A 171 10.10 0.08 2.51
CA ASP A 171 11.36 -0.31 1.90
C ASP A 171 12.43 0.80 1.91
N ASN A 172 12.01 2.04 2.08
CA ASN A 172 12.87 3.21 2.09
C ASN A 172 13.27 3.69 3.50
N THR A 173 12.62 3.17 4.54
CA THR A 173 12.91 3.60 5.91
C THR A 173 13.57 2.51 6.73
N PHE A 174 14.54 2.91 7.57
CA PHE A 174 15.18 2.03 8.56
C PHE A 174 14.56 2.20 9.97
N HIS A 175 13.49 3.02 10.09
CA HIS A 175 12.80 3.21 11.36
C HIS A 175 12.01 1.96 11.76
N SER A 176 11.88 1.75 13.06
CA SER A 176 11.06 0.69 13.61
C SER A 176 9.57 0.97 13.31
N HIS A 177 8.86 -0.03 12.80
CA HIS A 177 7.41 -0.06 12.59
C HIS A 177 6.82 0.66 11.36
N PRO A 178 7.46 0.67 10.18
CA PRO A 178 6.87 1.25 8.97
C PRO A 178 5.62 0.50 8.49
N GLY A 179 5.41 -0.75 8.94
CA GLY A 179 4.23 -1.57 8.63
C GLY A 179 2.90 -0.97 9.09
N TYR A 180 2.90 0.00 10.02
CA TYR A 180 1.68 0.67 10.50
C TYR A 180 0.81 1.23 9.36
N TYR A 181 1.42 1.90 8.38
CA TYR A 181 0.68 2.50 7.27
C TYR A 181 0.10 1.43 6.33
N ILE A 182 0.82 0.32 6.13
CA ILE A 182 0.33 -0.82 5.33
C ILE A 182 -0.89 -1.42 6.03
N ASP A 183 -0.75 -1.79 7.30
CA ASP A 183 -1.83 -2.39 8.10
C ASP A 183 -3.06 -1.46 8.15
N TYR A 184 -2.83 -0.13 8.24
CA TYR A 184 -3.89 0.87 8.20
C TYR A 184 -4.65 0.87 6.88
N PHE A 185 -3.96 0.96 5.74
CA PHE A 185 -4.63 1.01 4.44
C PHE A 185 -5.27 -0.33 4.05
N GLU A 186 -4.68 -1.46 4.43
CA GLU A 186 -5.28 -2.78 4.23
C GLU A 186 -6.58 -2.94 5.05
N MET A 187 -6.60 -2.48 6.30
CA MET A 187 -7.80 -2.41 7.11
C MET A 187 -8.87 -1.52 6.46
N ARG A 188 -8.49 -0.35 5.93
CA ARG A 188 -9.42 0.55 5.24
C ARG A 188 -9.94 -0.04 3.93
N LEU A 189 -9.13 -0.81 3.21
CA LEU A 189 -9.55 -1.55 2.02
C LEU A 189 -10.61 -2.61 2.37
N ALA A 190 -10.40 -3.37 3.46
CA ALA A 190 -11.38 -4.32 3.95
C ALA A 190 -12.71 -3.62 4.33
N GLN A 191 -12.64 -2.45 5.00
CA GLN A 191 -13.82 -1.63 5.28
C GLN A 191 -14.54 -1.14 4.01
N LEU A 192 -13.80 -0.77 2.97
CA LEU A 192 -14.40 -0.38 1.68
C LEU A 192 -15.13 -1.54 1.02
N GLN A 193 -14.58 -2.77 1.11
CA GLN A 193 -15.25 -3.98 0.60
C GLN A 193 -16.57 -4.25 1.32
N VAL A 194 -16.65 -3.98 2.62
CA VAL A 194 -17.93 -4.04 3.34
C VAL A 194 -18.93 -3.00 2.81
N LEU A 195 -18.50 -1.74 2.59
CA LEU A 195 -19.39 -0.73 2.00
C LEU A 195 -19.85 -1.11 0.60
N HIS A 196 -19.04 -1.81 -0.16
CA HIS A 196 -19.39 -2.39 -1.45
C HIS A 196 -20.54 -3.41 -1.31
N ASN A 197 -20.45 -4.33 -0.34
CA ASN A 197 -21.52 -5.29 -0.04
C ASN A 197 -22.79 -4.58 0.41
N LEU A 198 -22.69 -3.62 1.32
CA LEU A 198 -23.82 -2.79 1.77
C LEU A 198 -24.57 -2.14 0.62
N HIS A 199 -23.85 -1.61 -0.37
CA HIS A 199 -24.49 -1.03 -1.55
C HIS A 199 -25.41 -2.04 -2.26
N TYR A 200 -24.94 -3.29 -2.44
CA TYR A 200 -25.73 -4.33 -3.07
C TYR A 200 -26.95 -4.74 -2.21
N GLU A 201 -26.78 -4.87 -0.91
CA GLU A 201 -27.87 -5.26 0.00
C GLU A 201 -28.96 -4.19 0.03
N ILE A 202 -28.61 -2.91 0.15
CA ILE A 202 -29.55 -1.80 0.14
C ILE A 202 -30.32 -1.76 -1.21
N LYS A 203 -29.64 -2.03 -2.32
CA LYS A 203 -30.25 -2.01 -3.65
C LYS A 203 -31.31 -3.11 -3.84
N LYS A 204 -31.18 -4.25 -3.17
CA LYS A 204 -32.12 -5.37 -3.22
C LYS A 204 -33.42 -5.09 -2.45
N ILE A 205 -33.46 -4.18 -1.48
CA ILE A 205 -34.64 -3.88 -0.67
C ILE A 205 -35.72 -3.26 -1.59
N ARG A 206 -36.82 -3.95 -1.80
CA ARG A 206 -37.95 -3.48 -2.66
C ARG A 206 -38.89 -2.56 -1.90
N MET A 207 -39.26 -2.92 -0.67
CA MET A 207 -40.06 -2.14 0.25
C MET A 207 -39.21 -1.77 1.47
N MET A 208 -39.14 -0.47 1.77
CA MET A 208 -38.31 0.03 2.86
C MET A 208 -39.03 -0.13 4.20
N PRO A 209 -38.61 -1.03 5.10
CA PRO A 209 -39.18 -1.13 6.43
C PRO A 209 -38.86 0.11 7.28
N LYS A 210 -39.68 0.38 8.30
CA LYS A 210 -39.47 1.51 9.23
C LYS A 210 -38.09 1.48 9.93
N GLN A 211 -37.56 0.29 10.15
CA GLN A 211 -36.26 0.06 10.77
C GLN A 211 -35.09 0.61 9.94
N ALA A 212 -35.29 0.78 8.63
CA ALA A 212 -34.27 1.35 7.75
C ALA A 212 -33.83 2.75 8.17
N LEU A 213 -34.76 3.57 8.70
CA LEU A 213 -34.44 4.91 9.20
C LEU A 213 -33.49 4.86 10.40
N VAL A 214 -33.70 3.93 11.34
CA VAL A 214 -32.84 3.77 12.52
C VAL A 214 -31.43 3.35 12.11
N ILE A 215 -31.33 2.47 11.08
CA ILE A 215 -30.02 2.04 10.57
C ILE A 215 -29.34 3.18 9.79
N ALA A 216 -30.08 3.94 8.99
CA ALA A 216 -29.55 5.10 8.29
C ALA A 216 -28.99 6.16 9.27
N ASP A 217 -29.75 6.47 10.32
CA ASP A 217 -29.30 7.38 11.39
C ASP A 217 -28.05 6.86 12.11
N TYR A 218 -27.98 5.55 12.33
CA TYR A 218 -26.80 4.94 12.92
C TYR A 218 -25.58 5.01 11.98
N MET A 219 -25.75 4.79 10.67
CA MET A 219 -24.68 4.93 9.67
C MET A 219 -24.16 6.38 9.62
N MET A 220 -25.04 7.36 9.69
CA MET A 220 -24.66 8.79 9.78
C MET A 220 -23.85 9.06 11.04
N TYR A 221 -24.32 8.58 12.20
CA TYR A 221 -23.56 8.67 13.47
C TYR A 221 -22.19 7.99 13.36
N MET A 222 -22.13 6.80 12.77
CA MET A 222 -20.88 6.04 12.65
C MET A 222 -19.85 6.74 11.75
N ALA A 223 -20.31 7.50 10.74
CA ALA A 223 -19.44 8.20 9.81
C ALA A 223 -18.50 9.19 10.51
N ASP A 224 -18.98 9.90 11.54
CA ASP A 224 -18.17 10.87 12.30
C ASP A 224 -16.99 10.23 13.05
N TYR A 225 -17.06 8.91 13.28
CA TYR A 225 -16.02 8.14 13.98
C TYR A 225 -15.07 7.36 13.05
N ILE A 226 -15.17 7.56 11.73
CA ILE A 226 -14.21 6.99 10.77
C ILE A 226 -12.95 7.85 10.74
N VAL A 227 -12.22 7.79 11.82
CA VAL A 227 -10.94 8.50 12.01
C VAL A 227 -9.88 7.54 12.55
N GLU A 228 -8.61 7.92 12.37
CA GLU A 228 -7.46 7.10 12.78
C GLU A 228 -7.51 6.69 14.26
N MET A 229 -7.70 7.67 15.14
CA MET A 229 -7.57 7.47 16.60
C MET A 229 -8.82 6.92 17.28
N ASN A 230 -9.90 6.62 16.54
CA ASN A 230 -11.10 6.08 17.15
C ASN A 230 -10.94 4.61 17.55
N ILE A 231 -11.38 4.27 18.76
CA ILE A 231 -11.57 2.91 19.26
C ILE A 231 -13.07 2.63 19.20
N PRO A 232 -13.55 1.67 18.38
CA PRO A 232 -14.96 1.57 18.02
C PRO A 232 -15.88 0.89 19.06
N ASP A 233 -15.47 0.81 20.33
CA ASP A 233 -16.22 0.07 21.36
C ASP A 233 -17.63 0.66 21.61
N GLN A 234 -17.75 2.00 21.63
CA GLN A 234 -19.05 2.65 21.81
C GLN A 234 -19.96 2.46 20.59
N GLN A 235 -19.38 2.47 19.39
CA GLN A 235 -20.11 2.25 18.14
C GLN A 235 -20.63 0.81 18.09
N ILE A 236 -19.82 -0.18 18.44
CA ILE A 236 -20.22 -1.60 18.53
C ILE A 236 -21.37 -1.77 19.52
N LYS A 237 -21.23 -1.22 20.73
CA LYS A 237 -22.27 -1.31 21.76
C LYS A 237 -23.61 -0.71 21.27
N LYS A 238 -23.56 0.45 20.62
CA LYS A 238 -24.77 1.08 20.08
C LYS A 238 -25.40 0.26 18.96
N LEU A 239 -24.60 -0.42 18.15
CA LEU A 239 -25.09 -1.34 17.11
C LEU A 239 -25.79 -2.56 17.73
N GLU A 240 -25.20 -3.13 18.78
CA GLU A 240 -25.81 -4.23 19.55
C GLU A 240 -27.16 -3.81 20.14
N GLU A 241 -27.27 -2.61 20.73
CA GLU A 241 -28.54 -2.07 21.26
C GLU A 241 -29.60 -1.93 20.18
N ILE A 242 -29.23 -1.49 18.97
CA ILE A 242 -30.14 -1.40 17.81
C ILE A 242 -30.60 -2.80 17.39
N SER A 243 -29.66 -3.75 17.29
CA SER A 243 -29.95 -5.14 16.91
C SER A 243 -30.93 -5.81 17.90
N GLU A 244 -30.67 -5.66 19.22
CA GLU A 244 -31.57 -6.20 20.26
C GLU A 244 -32.96 -5.55 20.20
N LYS A 245 -33.05 -4.24 20.00
CA LYS A 245 -34.32 -3.56 19.84
C LYS A 245 -35.11 -4.10 18.64
N MET A 246 -34.46 -4.34 17.51
CA MET A 246 -35.12 -4.90 16.33
C MET A 246 -35.66 -6.31 16.56
N LYS A 247 -35.03 -7.13 17.40
CA LYS A 247 -35.50 -8.47 17.77
C LYS A 247 -36.80 -8.47 18.58
N THR A 248 -37.06 -7.39 19.31
CA THR A 248 -38.25 -7.24 20.16
C THR A 248 -39.43 -6.60 19.44
N GLU A 249 -39.27 -6.15 18.19
CA GLU A 249 -40.34 -5.54 17.41
C GLU A 249 -41.37 -6.57 16.91
N GLU A 250 -42.56 -6.07 16.55
CA GLU A 250 -43.63 -6.91 15.98
C GLU A 250 -43.15 -7.66 14.73
N LEU A 251 -43.65 -8.89 14.56
CA LEU A 251 -43.36 -9.71 13.39
C LEU A 251 -43.83 -9.03 12.10
N PRO A 252 -43.12 -9.25 10.98
CA PRO A 252 -43.50 -8.74 9.66
C PRO A 252 -44.87 -9.28 9.26
N LYS A 253 -45.73 -8.42 8.68
CA LYS A 253 -47.11 -8.77 8.27
C LYS A 253 -47.20 -9.24 6.83
N THR A 254 -46.23 -8.88 6.00
CA THR A 254 -46.16 -9.26 4.58
C THR A 254 -44.84 -9.94 4.24
N ARG A 255 -44.80 -10.63 3.13
CA ARG A 255 -43.59 -11.26 2.61
C ARG A 255 -42.53 -10.21 2.25
N GLU A 256 -42.95 -9.13 1.63
CA GLU A 256 -42.07 -8.02 1.21
C GLU A 256 -41.43 -7.35 2.43
N GLU A 257 -42.20 -7.16 3.51
CA GLU A 257 -41.68 -6.64 4.77
C GLU A 257 -40.65 -7.61 5.42
N PHE A 258 -40.95 -8.92 5.38
CA PHE A 258 -40.04 -9.94 5.87
C PHE A 258 -38.72 -9.93 5.08
N GLU A 259 -38.77 -9.92 3.73
CA GLU A 259 -37.59 -9.88 2.89
C GLU A 259 -36.80 -8.58 3.12
N GLY A 260 -37.48 -7.42 3.23
CA GLY A 260 -36.82 -6.15 3.55
C GLY A 260 -36.11 -6.15 4.91
N ARG A 261 -36.77 -6.68 5.97
CA ARG A 261 -36.18 -6.79 7.28
C ARG A 261 -34.98 -7.76 7.31
N ALA A 262 -35.06 -8.88 6.56
CA ALA A 262 -33.94 -9.81 6.44
C ALA A 262 -32.71 -9.13 5.82
N LEU A 263 -32.88 -8.31 4.79
CA LEU A 263 -31.80 -7.52 4.21
C LEU A 263 -31.23 -6.48 5.19
N LEU A 264 -32.08 -5.85 6.02
CA LEU A 264 -31.62 -4.93 7.06
C LEU A 264 -30.79 -5.63 8.13
N TYR A 265 -31.07 -6.90 8.46
CA TYR A 265 -30.21 -7.69 9.34
C TYR A 265 -28.84 -7.96 8.73
N HIS A 266 -28.76 -8.25 7.42
CA HIS A 266 -27.49 -8.36 6.72
C HIS A 266 -26.68 -7.06 6.78
N ILE A 267 -27.36 -5.92 6.56
CA ILE A 267 -26.74 -4.60 6.68
C ILE A 267 -26.16 -4.37 8.10
N LEU A 268 -26.87 -4.76 9.15
CA LEU A 268 -26.35 -4.65 10.53
C LEU A 268 -25.11 -5.53 10.74
N MET A 269 -25.11 -6.76 10.21
CA MET A 269 -23.92 -7.64 10.27
C MET A 269 -22.74 -7.05 9.51
N ASP A 270 -22.95 -6.48 8.33
CA ASP A 270 -21.91 -5.80 7.57
C ASP A 270 -21.35 -4.57 8.32
N LEU A 271 -22.23 -3.78 8.96
CA LEU A 271 -21.79 -2.65 9.81
C LEU A 271 -20.98 -3.10 11.02
N GLU A 272 -21.34 -4.24 11.62
CA GLU A 272 -20.54 -4.85 12.69
C GLU A 272 -19.16 -5.27 12.17
N GLU A 273 -19.10 -5.94 11.02
CA GLU A 273 -17.85 -6.35 10.39
C GLU A 273 -16.94 -5.14 10.08
N PHE A 274 -17.52 -4.04 9.57
CA PHE A 274 -16.82 -2.78 9.35
C PHE A 274 -16.12 -2.27 10.62
N LEU A 275 -16.81 -2.32 11.78
CA LEU A 275 -16.26 -1.90 13.07
C LEU A 275 -15.23 -2.89 13.60
N VAL A 276 -15.46 -4.20 13.39
CA VAL A 276 -14.56 -5.26 13.83
C VAL A 276 -13.20 -5.17 13.12
N TYR A 277 -13.14 -4.82 11.83
CA TYR A 277 -11.85 -4.57 11.15
C TYR A 277 -11.05 -3.48 11.87
N LYS A 278 -11.69 -2.36 12.21
CA LYS A 278 -11.03 -1.29 12.96
C LYS A 278 -10.60 -1.75 14.37
N LYS A 279 -11.44 -2.51 15.07
CA LYS A 279 -11.11 -3.03 16.41
C LYS A 279 -9.91 -3.97 16.39
N ARG A 280 -9.82 -4.86 15.39
CA ARG A 280 -8.68 -5.76 15.20
C ARG A 280 -7.40 -4.96 14.95
N PHE A 281 -7.44 -4.01 14.03
CA PHE A 281 -6.30 -3.13 13.78
C PHE A 281 -5.81 -2.43 15.05
N VAL A 282 -6.71 -1.87 15.87
CA VAL A 282 -6.34 -1.20 17.12
C VAL A 282 -5.75 -2.18 18.14
N ASN A 283 -6.30 -3.40 18.25
CA ASN A 283 -5.81 -4.42 19.17
C ASN A 283 -4.42 -4.97 18.79
N GLU A 284 -4.02 -4.86 17.52
CA GLU A 284 -2.69 -5.25 17.02
C GLU A 284 -1.64 -4.16 17.24
N LEU A 285 -2.07 -2.95 17.63
CA LEU A 285 -1.15 -1.87 17.97
C LEU A 285 -0.59 -2.10 19.38
N ASP A 286 0.71 -2.32 19.49
CA ASP A 286 1.40 -2.33 20.77
C ASP A 286 1.53 -0.91 21.34
N GLU A 287 1.81 -0.81 22.67
CA GLU A 287 1.95 0.49 23.36
C GLU A 287 3.02 1.39 22.68
N LYS A 288 4.01 0.80 22.04
CA LYS A 288 5.07 1.51 21.37
C LYS A 288 4.59 2.13 20.03
N LYS A 289 3.80 1.38 19.24
CA LYS A 289 3.14 1.91 18.04
C LYS A 289 2.16 3.02 18.40
N LEU A 290 1.32 2.82 19.42
CA LEU A 290 0.41 3.86 19.91
C LEU A 290 1.14 5.14 20.35
N SER A 291 2.28 5.01 21.04
CA SER A 291 3.06 6.17 21.47
C SER A 291 3.72 6.93 20.30
N ILE A 292 4.08 6.25 19.23
CA ILE A 292 4.75 6.85 18.06
C ILE A 292 3.73 7.53 17.14
N TYR A 293 2.61 6.86 16.84
CA TYR A 293 1.68 7.30 15.82
C TYR A 293 0.54 8.16 16.39
N TRP A 294 0.01 7.83 17.57
CA TRP A 294 -1.14 8.53 18.14
C TRP A 294 -0.77 9.71 19.06
N LYS A 295 0.35 9.63 19.82
CA LYS A 295 0.77 10.75 20.70
C LYS A 295 1.38 11.94 19.94
N GLN A 296 2.04 11.72 18.81
CA GLN A 296 2.60 12.82 18.03
C GLN A 296 1.53 13.73 17.40
N GLU A 297 0.37 13.17 17.03
CA GLU A 297 -0.71 13.99 16.47
C GLU A 297 -1.53 14.72 17.53
N MET A 298 -1.68 14.18 18.74
CA MET A 298 -2.31 14.93 19.84
C MET A 298 -1.54 16.21 20.16
N GLY A 299 -0.21 16.17 20.17
CA GLY A 299 0.62 17.37 20.37
C GLY A 299 0.58 18.39 19.24
N GLN A 300 0.24 17.97 18.01
CA GLN A 300 0.07 18.91 16.87
C GLN A 300 -1.31 19.54 16.84
N GLN A 301 -2.36 18.84 17.26
CA GLN A 301 -3.72 19.40 17.37
C GLN A 301 -3.83 20.44 18.49
N ASP A 302 -3.15 20.25 19.61
CA ASP A 302 -3.10 21.23 20.71
C ASP A 302 -2.40 22.52 20.26
N ASN A 303 -1.31 22.44 19.51
CA ASN A 303 -0.59 23.61 18.99
C ASN A 303 -1.37 24.39 17.90
N VAL A 304 -2.24 23.74 17.14
CA VAL A 304 -3.09 24.41 16.14
C VAL A 304 -4.26 25.14 16.82
N ASN A 305 -4.82 24.55 17.88
CA ASN A 305 -5.90 25.18 18.64
C ASN A 305 -5.42 26.34 19.52
N GLU A 306 -4.18 26.29 20.03
CA GLU A 306 -3.57 27.43 20.76
C GLU A 306 -3.17 28.60 19.83
N SER A 307 -2.94 28.36 18.55
CA SER A 307 -2.62 29.43 17.58
C SER A 307 -3.85 30.09 16.97
N GLN A 308 -5.07 29.63 17.26
CA GLN A 308 -6.34 30.23 16.81
C GLN A 308 -7.14 30.91 17.91
N ASN A 309 -6.64 30.96 19.14
CA ASN A 309 -7.14 31.79 20.26
C ASN A 309 -6.17 32.94 20.52
#